data_47924d9fb8b746486d1f4a3b2f3b81a3
#
_entry.id   47924d9fb8b746486d1f4a3b2f3b81a3
#
_cell.length_a   1.000
_cell.length_b   1.000
_cell.length_c   1.000
_cell.angle_alpha   90.00
_cell.angle_beta   90.00
_cell.angle_gamma   90.00
#
_symmetry.space_group_name_H-M   'P 1'
#
loop_
_entity.id
_entity.type
_entity.pdbx_description
1 polymer ?
#
loop_
_entity_poly.entity_id
_entity_poly.type
_entity_poly.pdbx_seq_one_letter_code
_entity_poly.pdbx_strand_id
1 'polypeptide(L)'
;VANAKSGHPGAPMGLAPLAHLLWSRVMTADPKDSRWINRDRFVLSNGHACTLLYIMLHLMGYKLSMDDLKAFRQLDSLTPGHPEANHTDGVEVTTGPLGQGFANAVGLAMAQANAAAAFNRDGFELFNNRTYVFLGDGCMQEGVASEAASMAGHLGLKNLIAFYDDNHITIDGDTNCAFTEDVGKRFESYNWNVLTVKNGDEDLSALWDAIVKAQQEKERPTLVCVQTTIGFGSLNQGKASVHGAPLKEDDIAQLKTKFGFNPEEKFVVPHDVRDAYKSYADRGAAKHAEWLKLFEEYGKKYSKEYEEINRRIAQKLPEGWEKALPTYCLLYT
;
A
#
# COMPACT_ATOMS: atom_id res chain seq x y z
N VAL A 1 9.50 11.84 12.59
CA VAL A 1 10.40 10.88 13.27
C VAL A 1 11.31 11.64 14.25
N ALA A 2 12.08 12.62 13.81
CA ALA A 2 13.02 13.35 14.68
C ALA A 2 12.30 14.07 15.85
N ASN A 3 11.21 14.81 15.57
CA ASN A 3 10.43 15.47 16.64
C ASN A 3 9.85 14.48 17.68
N ALA A 4 9.39 13.33 17.22
CA ALA A 4 8.87 12.28 18.10
C ALA A 4 9.99 11.52 18.84
N LYS A 5 11.26 11.74 18.49
CA LYS A 5 12.43 10.99 18.98
C LYS A 5 12.24 9.47 18.86
N SER A 6 11.43 9.03 17.90
CA SER A 6 11.04 7.63 17.70
C SER A 6 10.51 7.43 16.27
N GLY A 7 10.78 6.26 15.69
CA GLY A 7 10.25 5.87 14.37
C GLY A 7 11.33 5.38 13.41
N HIS A 8 10.91 5.01 12.22
CA HIS A 8 11.72 4.31 11.23
C HIS A 8 11.85 5.20 9.98
N PRO A 9 12.94 5.96 9.80
CA PRO A 9 13.11 6.84 8.65
C PRO A 9 13.62 6.12 7.40
N GLY A 10 14.34 5.02 7.56
CA GLY A 10 15.16 4.43 6.49
C GLY A 10 14.36 3.91 5.28
N ALA A 11 13.42 3.01 5.51
CA ALA A 11 12.57 2.48 4.43
C ALA A 11 11.70 3.56 3.75
N PRO A 12 11.07 4.51 4.48
CA PRO A 12 10.39 5.64 3.86
C PRO A 12 11.24 6.46 2.90
N MET A 13 12.53 6.64 3.20
CA MET A 13 13.45 7.41 2.34
C MET A 13 13.81 6.66 1.05
N GLY A 14 14.10 5.36 1.14
CA GLY A 14 14.38 4.53 -0.04
C GLY A 14 13.16 4.30 -0.93
N LEU A 15 11.97 4.18 -0.34
CA LEU A 15 10.73 3.94 -1.08
C LEU A 15 10.04 5.22 -1.60
N ALA A 16 10.53 6.41 -1.27
CA ALA A 16 9.89 7.67 -1.65
C ALA A 16 9.70 7.85 -3.17
N PRO A 17 10.67 7.52 -4.05
CA PRO A 17 10.49 7.62 -5.51
C PRO A 17 9.40 6.69 -6.03
N LEU A 18 9.36 5.45 -5.57
CA LEU A 18 8.33 4.47 -5.94
C LEU A 18 6.95 4.92 -5.45
N ALA A 19 6.84 5.37 -4.19
CA ALA A 19 5.59 5.86 -3.63
C ALA A 19 5.08 7.07 -4.44
N HIS A 20 5.96 8.03 -4.77
CA HIS A 20 5.58 9.16 -5.61
C HIS A 20 4.97 8.71 -6.94
N LEU A 21 5.63 7.82 -7.68
CA LEU A 21 5.11 7.34 -8.97
C LEU A 21 3.77 6.61 -8.82
N LEU A 22 3.65 5.74 -7.82
CA LEU A 22 2.44 4.97 -7.58
C LEU A 22 1.24 5.88 -7.28
N TRP A 23 1.39 6.81 -6.34
CA TRP A 23 0.29 7.69 -5.92
C TRP A 23 -0.01 8.79 -6.93
N SER A 24 1.02 9.36 -7.57
CA SER A 24 0.84 10.46 -8.52
C SER A 24 0.30 10.03 -9.88
N ARG A 25 0.63 8.82 -10.35
CA ARG A 25 0.33 8.42 -11.74
C ARG A 25 -0.56 7.20 -11.89
N VAL A 26 -0.62 6.34 -10.88
CA VAL A 26 -1.17 5.00 -11.00
C VAL A 26 -2.45 4.83 -10.23
N MET A 27 -2.41 5.01 -8.91
CA MET A 27 -3.52 4.73 -8.03
C MET A 27 -4.75 5.58 -8.35
N THR A 28 -5.88 4.90 -8.35
CA THR A 28 -7.22 5.51 -8.49
C THR A 28 -7.92 5.43 -7.14
N ALA A 29 -7.99 6.56 -6.45
CA ALA A 29 -8.67 6.70 -5.17
C ALA A 29 -9.24 8.12 -5.04
N ASP A 30 -10.32 8.27 -4.30
CA ASP A 30 -10.93 9.56 -4.01
C ASP A 30 -10.75 9.89 -2.52
N PRO A 31 -9.88 10.84 -2.16
CA PRO A 31 -9.69 11.22 -0.75
C PRO A 31 -10.95 11.76 -0.07
N LYS A 32 -11.95 12.23 -0.83
CA LYS A 32 -13.23 12.72 -0.30
C LYS A 32 -14.19 11.58 0.03
N ASP A 33 -14.00 10.42 -0.58
CA ASP A 33 -14.68 9.16 -0.27
C ASP A 33 -13.67 8.02 -0.17
N SER A 34 -12.95 8.00 0.94
CA SER A 34 -11.95 6.97 1.25
C SER A 34 -12.53 5.55 1.37
N ARG A 35 -13.85 5.42 1.31
CA ARG A 35 -14.57 4.13 1.34
C ARG A 35 -15.16 3.72 -0.01
N TRP A 36 -14.94 4.47 -1.07
CA TRP A 36 -15.36 4.08 -2.41
C TRP A 36 -14.96 2.64 -2.71
N ILE A 37 -15.94 1.80 -3.07
CA ILE A 37 -15.72 0.35 -3.13
C ILE A 37 -14.73 -0.07 -4.21
N ASN A 38 -14.70 0.62 -5.36
CA ASN A 38 -13.81 0.32 -6.49
C ASN A 38 -12.52 1.16 -6.49
N ARG A 39 -12.14 1.77 -5.36
CA ARG A 39 -10.81 2.40 -5.24
C ARG A 39 -9.70 1.37 -5.28
N ASP A 40 -8.55 1.71 -5.82
CA ASP A 40 -7.34 0.91 -5.64
C ASP A 40 -6.96 0.82 -4.16
N ARG A 41 -6.44 -0.32 -3.75
CA ARG A 41 -6.03 -0.60 -2.37
C ARG A 41 -4.53 -0.46 -2.25
N PHE A 42 -4.08 0.24 -1.23
CA PHE A 42 -2.67 0.30 -0.87
C PHE A 42 -2.45 -0.31 0.52
N VAL A 43 -1.53 -1.26 0.60
CA VAL A 43 -1.15 -1.92 1.85
C VAL A 43 0.34 -1.70 2.10
N LEU A 44 0.67 -1.21 3.29
CA LEU A 44 2.05 -1.10 3.75
C LEU A 44 2.34 -2.27 4.70
N SER A 45 2.86 -3.39 4.16
CA SER A 45 3.14 -4.60 4.95
C SER A 45 4.31 -4.41 5.91
N ASN A 46 5.33 -3.64 5.51
CA ASN A 46 6.37 -3.15 6.39
C ASN A 46 5.87 -1.93 7.19
N GLY A 47 4.90 -2.17 8.08
CA GLY A 47 4.13 -1.13 8.78
C GLY A 47 4.94 -0.13 9.58
N HIS A 48 6.18 -0.47 9.96
CA HIS A 48 7.12 0.47 10.59
C HIS A 48 7.50 1.65 9.67
N ALA A 49 7.37 1.49 8.33
CA ALA A 49 7.55 2.58 7.37
C ALA A 49 6.34 3.54 7.27
N CYS A 50 5.44 3.54 8.25
CA CYS A 50 4.16 4.25 8.27
C CYS A 50 4.25 5.76 7.97
N THR A 51 5.36 6.41 8.25
CA THR A 51 5.54 7.84 7.91
C THR A 51 5.44 8.09 6.41
N LEU A 52 5.87 7.13 5.56
CA LEU A 52 5.68 7.23 4.12
C LEU A 52 4.18 7.26 3.78
N LEU A 53 3.41 6.32 4.32
CA LEU A 53 1.96 6.26 4.07
C LEU A 53 1.26 7.52 4.56
N TYR A 54 1.55 7.99 5.77
CA TYR A 54 0.92 9.20 6.31
C TYR A 54 1.23 10.45 5.49
N ILE A 55 2.48 10.58 5.00
CA ILE A 55 2.85 11.68 4.10
C ILE A 55 2.06 11.59 2.79
N MET A 56 1.96 10.41 2.19
CA MET A 56 1.20 10.23 0.96
C MET A 56 -0.29 10.53 1.14
N LEU A 57 -0.90 10.07 2.23
CA LEU A 57 -2.30 10.38 2.56
C LEU A 57 -2.52 11.87 2.75
N HIS A 58 -1.61 12.55 3.48
CA HIS A 58 -1.67 14.01 3.65
C HIS A 58 -1.57 14.76 2.31
N LEU A 59 -0.58 14.42 1.48
CA LEU A 59 -0.37 15.07 0.19
C LEU A 59 -1.55 14.87 -0.77
N MET A 60 -2.17 13.70 -0.75
CA MET A 60 -3.36 13.39 -1.55
C MET A 60 -4.65 14.04 -1.02
N GLY A 61 -4.62 14.62 0.18
CA GLY A 61 -5.76 15.35 0.74
C GLY A 61 -6.78 14.49 1.47
N TYR A 62 -6.38 13.33 1.99
CA TYR A 62 -7.16 12.59 2.98
C TYR A 62 -7.32 13.41 4.27
N LYS A 63 -8.21 12.97 5.17
CA LYS A 63 -8.44 13.66 6.47
C LYS A 63 -7.27 13.46 7.43
N LEU A 64 -6.11 13.94 7.01
CA LEU A 64 -4.85 13.87 7.76
C LEU A 64 -4.11 15.19 7.60
N SER A 65 -4.15 16.04 8.60
CA SER A 65 -3.58 17.38 8.57
C SER A 65 -2.06 17.39 8.82
N MET A 66 -1.43 18.54 8.59
CA MET A 66 -0.03 18.74 8.96
C MET A 66 0.19 18.65 10.49
N ASP A 67 -0.81 19.04 11.29
CA ASP A 67 -0.69 18.94 12.75
C ASP A 67 -0.79 17.49 13.22
N ASP A 68 -1.56 16.64 12.52
CA ASP A 68 -1.53 15.19 12.76
C ASP A 68 -0.17 14.58 12.44
N LEU A 69 0.49 15.03 11.37
CA LEU A 69 1.87 14.59 11.05
C LEU A 69 2.88 15.03 12.11
N LYS A 70 2.73 16.25 12.66
CA LYS A 70 3.57 16.74 13.77
C LYS A 70 3.36 15.95 15.06
N ALA A 71 2.15 15.42 15.27
CA ALA A 71 1.77 14.59 16.41
C ALA A 71 2.14 13.10 16.24
N PHE A 72 3.00 12.75 15.29
CA PHE A 72 3.43 11.38 15.03
C PHE A 72 3.88 10.65 16.30
N ARG A 73 3.31 9.46 16.57
CA ARG A 73 3.57 8.63 17.75
C ARG A 73 3.23 9.29 19.09
N GLN A 74 2.40 10.32 19.11
CA GLN A 74 1.87 10.85 20.35
C GLN A 74 0.59 10.12 20.75
N LEU A 75 0.27 10.16 22.04
CA LEU A 75 -0.97 9.55 22.55
C LEU A 75 -2.19 10.15 21.81
N ASP A 76 -3.13 9.31 21.45
CA ASP A 76 -4.38 9.65 20.74
C ASP A 76 -4.21 10.36 19.38
N SER A 77 -2.99 10.34 18.80
CA SER A 77 -2.75 10.94 17.50
C SER A 77 -3.29 10.06 16.36
N LEU A 78 -3.70 10.69 15.24
CA LEU A 78 -4.09 10.00 14.01
C LEU A 78 -2.92 9.37 13.24
N THR A 79 -1.69 9.52 13.76
CA THR A 79 -0.46 8.99 13.17
C THR A 79 0.29 8.08 14.16
N PRO A 80 -0.31 6.94 14.53
CA PRO A 80 0.33 5.98 15.43
C PRO A 80 1.63 5.40 14.85
N GLY A 81 2.39 4.67 15.65
CA GLY A 81 3.68 4.11 15.25
C GLY A 81 3.64 3.06 14.13
N HIS A 82 2.47 2.51 13.86
CA HIS A 82 2.13 1.62 12.75
C HIS A 82 0.74 1.97 12.23
N PRO A 83 0.42 1.68 10.95
CA PRO A 83 -0.90 2.00 10.40
C PRO A 83 -2.02 1.23 11.09
N GLU A 84 -3.12 1.91 11.40
CA GLU A 84 -4.31 1.31 12.00
C GLU A 84 -5.54 1.60 11.15
N ALA A 85 -6.18 0.54 10.65
CA ALA A 85 -7.42 0.63 9.89
C ALA A 85 -8.55 1.17 10.77
N ASN A 86 -9.41 1.99 10.18
CA ASN A 86 -10.52 2.69 10.85
C ASN A 86 -10.09 3.75 11.89
N HIS A 87 -8.79 3.95 12.13
CA HIS A 87 -8.25 5.01 12.96
C HIS A 87 -7.76 6.18 12.08
N THR A 88 -6.87 5.90 11.13
CA THR A 88 -6.38 6.90 10.18
C THR A 88 -7.15 6.77 8.86
N ASP A 89 -7.72 7.88 8.38
CA ASP A 89 -8.46 7.88 7.12
C ASP A 89 -7.55 7.50 5.94
N GLY A 90 -8.00 6.57 5.09
CA GLY A 90 -7.25 6.04 3.96
C GLY A 90 -6.32 4.86 4.27
N VAL A 91 -6.18 4.45 5.53
CA VAL A 91 -5.47 3.22 5.91
C VAL A 91 -6.38 2.01 5.69
N GLU A 92 -5.95 1.09 4.82
CA GLU A 92 -6.73 -0.10 4.45
C GLU A 92 -6.62 -1.24 5.46
N VAL A 93 -5.44 -1.43 6.04
CA VAL A 93 -5.11 -2.59 6.89
C VAL A 93 -4.24 -2.14 8.05
N THR A 94 -4.56 -2.65 9.24
CA THR A 94 -3.68 -2.53 10.42
C THR A 94 -2.46 -3.42 10.21
N THR A 95 -1.28 -2.83 10.25
CA THR A 95 0.01 -3.52 10.09
C THR A 95 0.97 -3.18 11.22
N GLY A 96 2.10 -3.87 11.26
CA GLY A 96 3.10 -3.80 12.33
C GLY A 96 3.77 -5.16 12.47
N PRO A 97 3.01 -6.24 12.75
CA PRO A 97 3.54 -7.61 12.60
C PRO A 97 3.89 -7.86 11.13
N LEU A 98 5.16 -8.16 10.87
CA LEU A 98 5.69 -8.33 9.52
C LEU A 98 4.99 -9.49 8.77
N GLY A 99 4.86 -9.37 7.46
CA GLY A 99 4.21 -10.39 6.62
C GLY A 99 2.67 -10.38 6.64
N GLN A 100 2.04 -9.92 7.72
CA GLN A 100 0.57 -9.93 7.86
C GLN A 100 -0.11 -9.01 6.84
N GLY A 101 0.45 -7.81 6.61
CA GLY A 101 -0.08 -6.88 5.61
C GLY A 101 -0.10 -7.48 4.21
N PHE A 102 0.93 -8.23 3.83
CA PHE A 102 0.98 -8.93 2.56
C PHE A 102 -0.15 -9.98 2.44
N ALA A 103 -0.36 -10.79 3.48
CA ALA A 103 -1.46 -11.75 3.50
C ALA A 103 -2.85 -11.05 3.40
N ASN A 104 -3.02 -9.90 4.07
CA ASN A 104 -4.23 -9.09 3.91
C ASN A 104 -4.38 -8.54 2.47
N ALA A 105 -3.29 -8.13 1.82
CA ALA A 105 -3.32 -7.68 0.42
C ALA A 105 -3.78 -8.81 -0.53
N VAL A 106 -3.34 -10.05 -0.29
CA VAL A 106 -3.85 -11.22 -1.01
C VAL A 106 -5.36 -11.37 -0.80
N GLY A 107 -5.85 -11.25 0.44
CA GLY A 107 -7.28 -11.30 0.75
C GLY A 107 -8.09 -10.20 0.05
N LEU A 108 -7.57 -8.97 0.01
CA LEU A 108 -8.21 -7.86 -0.72
C LEU A 108 -8.27 -8.12 -2.24
N ALA A 109 -7.21 -8.68 -2.82
CA ALA A 109 -7.18 -9.05 -4.22
C ALA A 109 -8.16 -10.19 -4.55
N MET A 110 -8.29 -11.18 -3.65
CA MET A 110 -9.31 -12.24 -3.76
C MET A 110 -10.72 -11.66 -3.70
N ALA A 111 -10.97 -10.73 -2.78
CA ALA A 111 -12.28 -10.09 -2.63
C ALA A 111 -12.67 -9.31 -3.89
N GLN A 112 -11.72 -8.58 -4.49
CA GLN A 112 -11.95 -7.88 -5.75
C GLN A 112 -12.24 -8.87 -6.90
N ALA A 113 -11.44 -9.93 -7.06
CA ALA A 113 -11.65 -10.93 -8.09
C ALA A 113 -13.02 -11.61 -7.96
N ASN A 114 -13.44 -11.93 -6.73
CA ASN A 114 -14.77 -12.46 -6.44
C ASN A 114 -15.88 -11.46 -6.80
N ALA A 115 -15.74 -10.18 -6.40
CA ALA A 115 -16.71 -9.15 -6.71
C ALA A 115 -16.82 -8.93 -8.24
N ALA A 116 -15.71 -8.90 -8.96
CA ALA A 116 -15.68 -8.81 -10.41
C ALA A 116 -16.41 -9.98 -11.08
N ALA A 117 -16.13 -11.21 -10.66
CA ALA A 117 -16.79 -12.40 -11.17
C ALA A 117 -18.30 -12.43 -10.88
N ALA A 118 -18.71 -11.95 -9.70
CA ALA A 118 -20.11 -11.95 -9.31
C ALA A 118 -20.93 -10.85 -10.01
N PHE A 119 -20.36 -9.65 -10.18
CA PHE A 119 -21.12 -8.45 -10.50
C PHE A 119 -20.77 -7.77 -11.83
N ASN A 120 -19.55 -7.96 -12.38
CA ASN A 120 -19.24 -7.38 -13.68
C ASN A 120 -20.10 -8.01 -14.76
N ARG A 121 -20.54 -7.21 -15.74
CA ARG A 121 -21.33 -7.61 -16.91
C ARG A 121 -20.76 -6.90 -18.13
N ASP A 122 -21.13 -7.37 -19.33
CA ASP A 122 -20.72 -6.74 -20.58
C ASP A 122 -21.11 -5.27 -20.62
N GLY A 123 -20.12 -4.41 -20.79
CA GLY A 123 -20.25 -2.96 -20.74
C GLY A 123 -20.33 -2.35 -19.32
N PHE A 124 -20.25 -3.17 -18.26
CA PHE A 124 -20.30 -2.73 -16.87
C PHE A 124 -19.19 -3.38 -16.05
N GLU A 125 -17.99 -2.84 -16.13
CA GLU A 125 -16.85 -3.25 -15.30
C GLU A 125 -16.84 -2.46 -13.97
N LEU A 126 -17.70 -2.81 -13.03
CA LEU A 126 -17.84 -2.13 -11.75
C LEU A 126 -16.67 -2.38 -10.80
N PHE A 127 -16.04 -3.56 -10.90
CA PHE A 127 -14.94 -3.98 -10.04
C PHE A 127 -13.73 -4.29 -10.90
N ASN A 128 -12.83 -3.33 -11.00
CA ASN A 128 -11.58 -3.44 -11.77
C ASN A 128 -10.36 -2.86 -11.04
N ASN A 129 -10.54 -2.51 -9.76
CA ASN A 129 -9.49 -1.98 -8.91
C ASN A 129 -8.37 -2.99 -8.65
N ARG A 130 -7.19 -2.48 -8.34
CA ARG A 130 -6.01 -3.28 -7.99
C ARG A 130 -5.65 -3.13 -6.53
N THR A 131 -4.88 -4.11 -6.04
CA THR A 131 -4.24 -4.06 -4.74
C THR A 131 -2.74 -3.90 -4.94
N TYR A 132 -2.17 -2.84 -4.38
CA TYR A 132 -0.75 -2.56 -4.34
C TYR A 132 -0.23 -2.78 -2.93
N VAL A 133 0.90 -3.43 -2.78
CA VAL A 133 1.49 -3.68 -1.45
C VAL A 133 2.98 -3.42 -1.47
N PHE A 134 3.47 -2.68 -0.46
CA PHE A 134 4.89 -2.54 -0.18
C PHE A 134 5.29 -3.48 0.96
N LEU A 135 6.41 -4.16 0.82
CA LEU A 135 6.94 -5.08 1.81
C LEU A 135 8.49 -5.11 1.73
N GLY A 136 9.13 -5.39 2.84
CA GLY A 136 10.60 -5.45 2.94
C GLY A 136 11.10 -6.85 3.28
N ASP A 137 12.41 -6.98 3.46
CA ASP A 137 13.12 -8.22 3.78
C ASP A 137 12.47 -8.97 4.97
N GLY A 138 12.15 -8.26 6.04
CA GLY A 138 11.52 -8.86 7.21
C GLY A 138 10.13 -9.45 6.93
N CYS A 139 9.36 -8.87 6.00
CA CYS A 139 8.10 -9.46 5.58
C CYS A 139 8.31 -10.75 4.80
N MET A 140 9.37 -10.83 3.99
CA MET A 140 9.69 -12.01 3.18
C MET A 140 10.19 -13.19 4.01
N GLN A 141 10.65 -12.94 5.24
CA GLN A 141 11.11 -13.97 6.18
C GLN A 141 9.94 -14.63 6.95
N GLU A 142 8.76 -14.03 6.93
CA GLU A 142 7.59 -14.55 7.64
C GLU A 142 6.92 -15.71 6.87
N GLY A 143 6.61 -16.80 7.56
CA GLY A 143 5.95 -17.98 6.97
C GLY A 143 4.61 -17.63 6.30
N VAL A 144 3.80 -16.80 6.96
CA VAL A 144 2.49 -16.37 6.44
C VAL A 144 2.61 -15.67 5.08
N ALA A 145 3.69 -14.93 4.82
CA ALA A 145 3.92 -14.29 3.53
C ALA A 145 4.14 -15.34 2.42
N SER A 146 4.90 -16.39 2.70
CA SER A 146 5.14 -17.49 1.76
C SER A 146 3.86 -18.28 1.45
N GLU A 147 3.06 -18.58 2.46
CA GLU A 147 1.77 -19.28 2.30
C GLU A 147 0.78 -18.43 1.48
N ALA A 148 0.66 -17.14 1.80
CA ALA A 148 -0.20 -16.22 1.07
C ALA A 148 0.27 -16.03 -0.38
N ALA A 149 1.59 -15.92 -0.63
CA ALA A 149 2.15 -15.80 -1.98
C ALA A 149 1.85 -17.03 -2.83
N SER A 150 2.02 -18.23 -2.27
CA SER A 150 1.70 -19.49 -2.94
C SER A 150 0.23 -19.54 -3.34
N MET A 151 -0.68 -19.17 -2.43
CA MET A 151 -2.11 -19.11 -2.71
C MET A 151 -2.45 -18.09 -3.80
N ALA A 152 -1.85 -16.89 -3.75
CA ALA A 152 -2.09 -15.85 -4.74
C ALA A 152 -1.68 -16.27 -6.16
N GLY A 153 -0.53 -16.94 -6.29
CA GLY A 153 -0.07 -17.48 -7.57
C GLY A 153 -0.95 -18.62 -8.07
N HIS A 154 -1.39 -19.51 -7.18
CA HIS A 154 -2.34 -20.58 -7.52
C HIS A 154 -3.67 -20.03 -8.05
N LEU A 155 -4.19 -18.97 -7.43
CA LEU A 155 -5.44 -18.33 -7.83
C LEU A 155 -5.30 -17.37 -9.02
N GLY A 156 -4.08 -17.11 -9.50
CA GLY A 156 -3.83 -16.20 -10.61
C GLY A 156 -4.33 -14.77 -10.34
N LEU A 157 -4.06 -14.22 -9.14
CA LEU A 157 -4.57 -12.91 -8.73
C LEU A 157 -3.87 -11.75 -9.47
N LYS A 158 -4.15 -11.60 -10.75
CA LYS A 158 -3.55 -10.58 -11.64
C LYS A 158 -3.78 -9.13 -11.22
N ASN A 159 -4.70 -8.90 -10.31
CA ASN A 159 -5.02 -7.61 -9.71
C ASN A 159 -4.13 -7.27 -8.48
N LEU A 160 -3.23 -8.16 -8.10
CA LEU A 160 -2.26 -7.97 -7.01
C LEU A 160 -0.89 -7.64 -7.57
N ILE A 161 -0.34 -6.47 -7.17
CA ILE A 161 1.01 -6.02 -7.51
C ILE A 161 1.76 -5.73 -6.22
N ALA A 162 2.81 -6.49 -5.97
CA ALA A 162 3.66 -6.35 -4.80
C ALA A 162 5.01 -5.72 -5.18
N PHE A 163 5.48 -4.78 -4.36
CA PHE A 163 6.79 -4.14 -4.50
C PHE A 163 7.62 -4.54 -3.30
N TYR A 164 8.66 -5.30 -3.54
CA TYR A 164 9.61 -5.74 -2.54
C TYR A 164 10.77 -4.73 -2.45
N ASP A 165 10.87 -4.08 -1.30
CA ASP A 165 11.98 -3.21 -0.93
C ASP A 165 13.21 -4.07 -0.59
N ASP A 166 14.01 -4.35 -1.61
CA ASP A 166 15.18 -5.20 -1.59
C ASP A 166 16.42 -4.36 -1.23
N ASN A 167 16.50 -3.96 0.03
CA ASN A 167 17.56 -3.08 0.53
C ASN A 167 18.65 -3.82 1.32
N HIS A 168 18.51 -5.12 1.54
CA HIS A 168 19.46 -6.02 2.23
C HIS A 168 19.74 -5.66 3.70
N ILE A 169 18.91 -4.84 4.36
CA ILE A 169 19.13 -4.38 5.73
C ILE A 169 17.94 -4.72 6.62
N THR A 170 18.24 -5.33 7.75
CA THR A 170 17.32 -5.51 8.87
C THR A 170 17.62 -4.49 10.00
N ILE A 171 16.85 -4.54 11.08
CA ILE A 171 17.10 -3.68 12.24
C ILE A 171 18.45 -3.95 12.91
N ASP A 172 18.94 -5.19 12.85
CA ASP A 172 20.18 -5.63 13.51
C ASP A 172 21.40 -5.67 12.57
N GLY A 173 21.20 -5.51 11.26
CA GLY A 173 22.30 -5.55 10.30
C GLY A 173 21.90 -6.05 8.92
N ASP A 174 22.89 -6.53 8.20
CA ASP A 174 22.75 -7.08 6.85
C ASP A 174 21.93 -8.39 6.87
N THR A 175 21.10 -8.58 5.84
CA THR A 175 20.26 -9.80 5.69
C THR A 175 21.07 -11.08 5.58
N ASN A 176 22.34 -11.02 5.12
CA ASN A 176 23.20 -12.20 4.97
C ASN A 176 23.40 -13.01 6.26
N CYS A 177 23.10 -12.43 7.43
CA CYS A 177 23.14 -13.16 8.70
C CYS A 177 22.10 -14.28 8.80
N ALA A 178 20.93 -14.13 8.12
CA ALA A 178 19.80 -15.04 8.30
C ALA A 178 18.93 -15.24 7.05
N PHE A 179 19.14 -14.44 6.00
CA PHE A 179 18.24 -14.41 4.84
C PHE A 179 19.05 -14.20 3.55
N THR A 180 19.37 -15.31 2.86
CA THR A 180 20.24 -15.35 1.68
C THR A 180 19.58 -15.98 0.46
N GLU A 181 18.29 -16.18 0.49
CA GLU A 181 17.53 -16.75 -0.61
C GLU A 181 17.32 -15.76 -1.76
N ASP A 182 17.09 -16.28 -2.96
CA ASP A 182 16.62 -15.51 -4.10
C ASP A 182 15.09 -15.41 -4.04
N VAL A 183 14.60 -14.28 -3.51
CA VAL A 183 13.16 -14.01 -3.36
C VAL A 183 12.44 -14.04 -4.71
N GLY A 184 13.07 -13.49 -5.76
CA GLY A 184 12.51 -13.51 -7.11
C GLY A 184 12.23 -14.93 -7.59
N LYS A 185 13.21 -15.83 -7.50
CA LYS A 185 13.03 -17.25 -7.89
C LYS A 185 12.00 -17.98 -7.01
N ARG A 186 11.96 -17.67 -5.73
CA ARG A 186 10.90 -18.22 -4.85
C ARG A 186 9.52 -17.85 -5.37
N PHE A 187 9.28 -16.58 -5.72
CA PHE A 187 8.01 -16.12 -6.24
C PHE A 187 7.72 -16.66 -7.65
N GLU A 188 8.72 -16.80 -8.51
CA GLU A 188 8.58 -17.50 -9.80
C GLU A 188 8.05 -18.93 -9.59
N SER A 189 8.57 -19.64 -8.57
CA SER A 189 8.11 -21.00 -8.24
C SER A 189 6.67 -21.04 -7.73
N TYR A 190 6.15 -19.92 -7.21
CA TYR A 190 4.72 -19.75 -6.86
C TYR A 190 3.86 -19.30 -8.05
N ASN A 191 4.39 -19.28 -9.25
CA ASN A 191 3.68 -18.82 -10.47
C ASN A 191 3.39 -17.31 -10.48
N TRP A 192 4.26 -16.49 -9.89
CA TRP A 192 4.19 -15.04 -10.03
C TRP A 192 4.95 -14.55 -11.25
N ASN A 193 4.51 -13.44 -11.84
CA ASN A 193 5.32 -12.63 -12.74
C ASN A 193 6.31 -11.82 -11.89
N VAL A 194 7.61 -11.96 -12.17
CA VAL A 194 8.66 -11.29 -11.40
C VAL A 194 9.40 -10.28 -12.27
N LEU A 195 9.50 -9.06 -11.80
CA LEU A 195 10.22 -7.95 -12.42
C LEU A 195 11.29 -7.44 -11.46
N THR A 196 12.39 -6.89 -12.00
CA THR A 196 13.47 -6.33 -11.17
C THR A 196 13.81 -4.91 -11.61
N VAL A 197 13.93 -4.02 -10.64
CA VAL A 197 14.46 -2.66 -10.80
C VAL A 197 15.75 -2.54 -9.97
N LYS A 198 16.87 -2.29 -10.61
CA LYS A 198 18.21 -2.31 -9.97
C LYS A 198 18.59 -1.00 -9.27
N ASN A 199 17.90 0.09 -9.58
CA ASN A 199 18.13 1.40 -8.97
C ASN A 199 16.79 2.06 -8.69
N GLY A 200 16.16 1.67 -7.58
CA GLY A 200 14.89 2.22 -7.14
C GLY A 200 15.00 3.62 -6.55
N ASP A 201 16.22 4.05 -6.21
CA ASP A 201 16.46 5.35 -5.61
C ASP A 201 16.40 6.49 -6.63
N GLU A 202 16.87 6.27 -7.87
CA GLU A 202 17.10 7.35 -8.85
C GLU A 202 16.51 7.07 -10.24
N ASP A 203 16.34 5.78 -10.62
CA ASP A 203 15.82 5.43 -11.95
C ASP A 203 14.29 5.39 -11.99
N LEU A 204 13.69 6.58 -12.01
CA LEU A 204 12.24 6.73 -12.13
C LEU A 204 11.67 6.11 -13.42
N SER A 205 12.47 6.04 -14.49
CA SER A 205 12.03 5.44 -15.75
C SER A 205 11.88 3.93 -15.61
N ALA A 206 12.89 3.26 -15.02
CA ALA A 206 12.82 1.82 -14.77
C ALA A 206 11.69 1.45 -13.79
N LEU A 207 11.47 2.26 -12.75
CA LEU A 207 10.33 2.10 -11.84
C LEU A 207 9.00 2.21 -12.59
N TRP A 208 8.86 3.23 -13.43
CA TRP A 208 7.65 3.44 -14.23
C TRP A 208 7.39 2.29 -15.19
N ASP A 209 8.41 1.85 -15.91
CA ASP A 209 8.31 0.73 -16.86
C ASP A 209 7.91 -0.57 -16.15
N ALA A 210 8.46 -0.82 -14.97
CA ALA A 210 8.09 -1.98 -14.15
C ALA A 210 6.62 -1.92 -13.70
N ILE A 211 6.15 -0.76 -13.25
CA ILE A 211 4.75 -0.55 -12.87
C ILE A 211 3.82 -0.80 -14.07
N VAL A 212 4.14 -0.24 -15.23
CA VAL A 212 3.33 -0.42 -16.45
C VAL A 212 3.29 -1.89 -16.88
N LYS A 213 4.44 -2.58 -16.88
CA LYS A 213 4.51 -4.01 -17.18
C LYS A 213 3.71 -4.85 -16.18
N ALA A 214 3.79 -4.53 -14.88
CA ALA A 214 2.99 -5.19 -13.85
C ALA A 214 1.49 -5.03 -14.08
N GLN A 215 1.03 -3.84 -14.49
CA GLN A 215 -0.37 -3.59 -14.82
C GLN A 215 -0.85 -4.29 -16.10
N GLN A 216 0.06 -4.62 -17.00
CA GLN A 216 -0.23 -5.33 -18.26
C GLN A 216 -0.32 -6.84 -18.09
N GLU A 217 0.18 -7.41 -16.99
CA GLU A 217 0.04 -8.85 -16.70
C GLU A 217 -1.46 -9.21 -16.55
N LYS A 218 -1.88 -10.28 -17.21
CA LYS A 218 -3.30 -10.65 -17.34
C LYS A 218 -3.68 -11.95 -16.63
N GLU A 219 -2.72 -12.71 -16.16
CA GLU A 219 -2.94 -14.06 -15.66
C GLU A 219 -2.45 -14.28 -14.23
N ARG A 220 -1.39 -13.56 -13.82
CA ARG A 220 -0.67 -13.84 -12.59
C ARG A 220 -0.50 -12.59 -11.72
N PRO A 221 -0.35 -12.72 -10.41
CA PRO A 221 0.12 -11.62 -9.58
C PRO A 221 1.55 -11.24 -9.96
N THR A 222 1.92 -9.98 -9.73
CA THR A 222 3.28 -9.49 -10.05
C THR A 222 4.02 -9.09 -8.79
N LEU A 223 5.26 -9.57 -8.66
CA LEU A 223 6.27 -9.06 -7.74
C LEU A 223 7.26 -8.18 -8.51
N VAL A 224 7.48 -6.97 -8.04
CA VAL A 224 8.56 -6.09 -8.49
C VAL A 224 9.61 -6.04 -7.39
N CYS A 225 10.75 -6.67 -7.59
CA CYS A 225 11.92 -6.56 -6.72
C CYS A 225 12.59 -5.21 -7.00
N VAL A 226 12.58 -4.32 -6.04
CA VAL A 226 13.12 -2.96 -6.18
C VAL A 226 14.33 -2.83 -5.29
N GLN A 227 15.54 -2.80 -5.87
CA GLN A 227 16.76 -2.54 -5.12
C GLN A 227 16.81 -1.08 -4.73
N THR A 228 16.81 -0.83 -3.42
CA THR A 228 16.85 0.51 -2.84
C THR A 228 18.02 0.63 -1.85
N THR A 229 18.31 1.87 -1.47
CA THR A 229 19.25 2.16 -0.40
C THR A 229 18.47 2.64 0.83
N ILE A 230 18.44 1.85 1.88
CA ILE A 230 17.78 2.27 3.13
C ILE A 230 18.36 3.60 3.62
N GLY A 231 17.50 4.57 3.94
CA GLY A 231 17.95 5.89 4.36
C GLY A 231 18.63 6.70 3.24
N PHE A 232 18.20 6.50 1.98
CA PHE A 232 18.77 7.17 0.80
C PHE A 232 18.96 8.68 1.03
N GLY A 233 20.19 9.14 0.78
CA GLY A 233 20.61 10.53 0.97
C GLY A 233 21.21 10.83 2.36
N SER A 234 20.94 10.04 3.39
CA SER A 234 21.52 10.19 4.74
C SER A 234 23.03 9.93 4.73
N LEU A 235 23.75 10.53 5.68
CA LEU A 235 25.18 10.23 5.93
C LEU A 235 25.41 8.76 6.33
N ASN A 236 24.35 8.09 6.79
CA ASN A 236 24.36 6.69 7.20
C ASN A 236 23.51 5.79 6.30
N GLN A 237 23.22 6.23 5.07
CA GLN A 237 22.49 5.40 4.11
C GLN A 237 23.12 4.01 3.95
N GLY A 238 22.30 3.00 3.72
CA GLY A 238 22.74 1.61 3.57
C GLY A 238 23.16 0.91 4.87
N LYS A 239 22.95 1.54 6.03
CA LYS A 239 23.28 0.94 7.34
C LYS A 239 22.05 0.69 8.19
N ALA A 240 22.10 -0.33 9.04
CA ALA A 240 21.05 -0.64 10.01
C ALA A 240 20.73 0.53 10.98
N SER A 241 21.69 1.42 11.22
CA SER A 241 21.50 2.58 12.10
C SER A 241 20.42 3.57 11.64
N VAL A 242 20.04 3.58 10.36
CA VAL A 242 18.92 4.41 9.84
C VAL A 242 17.60 3.64 9.74
N HIS A 243 17.61 2.35 10.07
CA HIS A 243 16.40 1.52 9.99
C HIS A 243 15.34 2.02 10.99
N GLY A 244 15.63 1.96 12.28
CA GLY A 244 14.66 2.16 13.36
C GLY A 244 15.02 3.27 14.35
N ALA A 245 15.94 4.17 13.99
CA ALA A 245 16.35 5.29 14.82
C ALA A 245 16.19 6.64 14.12
N PRO A 246 15.80 7.71 14.83
CA PRO A 246 15.76 9.05 14.26
C PRO A 246 17.13 9.49 13.74
N LEU A 247 17.14 10.18 12.60
CA LEU A 247 18.35 10.82 12.09
C LEU A 247 18.79 11.94 13.04
N LYS A 248 20.09 12.17 13.10
CA LYS A 248 20.66 13.31 13.84
C LYS A 248 20.37 14.64 13.14
N GLU A 249 20.43 15.74 13.88
CA GLU A 249 20.10 17.07 13.34
C GLU A 249 21.04 17.50 12.21
N ASP A 250 22.34 17.19 12.31
CA ASP A 250 23.33 17.43 11.26
C ASP A 250 23.02 16.67 9.96
N ASP A 251 22.60 15.42 10.11
CA ASP A 251 22.20 14.60 8.96
C ASP A 251 20.91 15.14 8.31
N ILE A 252 19.93 15.56 9.11
CA ILE A 252 18.70 16.18 8.59
C ILE A 252 19.01 17.49 7.85
N ALA A 253 19.91 18.32 8.39
CA ALA A 253 20.28 19.59 7.77
C ALA A 253 20.98 19.38 6.42
N GLN A 254 21.93 18.42 6.34
CA GLN A 254 22.61 18.09 5.09
C GLN A 254 21.64 17.49 4.05
N LEU A 255 20.71 16.60 4.48
CA LEU A 255 19.69 16.04 3.60
C LEU A 255 18.82 17.13 2.95
N LYS A 256 18.32 18.06 3.74
CA LYS A 256 17.55 19.20 3.24
C LYS A 256 18.33 20.00 2.22
N THR A 257 19.57 20.34 2.55
CA THR A 257 20.46 21.05 1.62
C THR A 257 20.71 20.27 0.34
N LYS A 258 20.97 18.97 0.45
CA LYS A 258 21.18 18.08 -0.71
C LYS A 258 19.99 18.07 -1.67
N PHE A 259 18.77 18.06 -1.12
CA PHE A 259 17.52 18.05 -1.91
C PHE A 259 16.93 19.45 -2.18
N GLY A 260 17.66 20.53 -1.92
CA GLY A 260 17.27 21.89 -2.24
C GLY A 260 16.26 22.52 -1.28
N PHE A 261 16.12 21.98 -0.06
CA PHE A 261 15.27 22.54 1.00
C PHE A 261 16.06 23.38 1.98
N ASN A 262 15.39 24.36 2.60
CA ASN A 262 15.97 25.14 3.69
C ASN A 262 16.15 24.25 4.94
N PRO A 263 17.40 24.09 5.47
CA PRO A 263 17.65 23.24 6.63
C PRO A 263 16.94 23.69 7.91
N GLU A 264 16.68 24.99 8.06
CA GLU A 264 16.05 25.57 9.26
C GLU A 264 14.52 25.39 9.29
N GLU A 265 13.89 25.20 8.14
CA GLU A 265 12.44 25.06 8.06
C GLU A 265 12.01 23.63 8.37
N LYS A 266 10.90 23.46 9.10
CA LYS A 266 10.32 22.14 9.43
C LYS A 266 8.88 22.07 8.97
N PHE A 267 8.47 20.89 8.49
CA PHE A 267 7.10 20.61 8.07
C PHE A 267 6.57 21.54 6.97
N VAL A 268 7.44 21.91 6.05
CA VAL A 268 7.09 22.74 4.90
C VAL A 268 6.85 21.84 3.67
N VAL A 269 5.73 22.06 3.01
CA VAL A 269 5.43 21.45 1.70
C VAL A 269 5.38 22.61 0.69
N PRO A 270 6.22 22.64 -0.36
CA PRO A 270 6.19 23.65 -1.40
C PRO A 270 4.81 23.75 -2.08
N HIS A 271 4.46 24.93 -2.57
CA HIS A 271 3.14 25.17 -3.19
C HIS A 271 2.96 24.35 -4.47
N ASP A 272 3.97 24.25 -5.30
CA ASP A 272 3.96 23.46 -6.54
C ASP A 272 3.74 21.95 -6.26
N VAL A 273 4.32 21.45 -5.18
CA VAL A 273 4.08 20.05 -4.72
C VAL A 273 2.61 19.89 -4.30
N ARG A 274 2.06 20.83 -3.52
CA ARG A 274 0.64 20.77 -3.11
C ARG A 274 -0.30 20.80 -4.31
N ASP A 275 -0.05 21.68 -5.26
CA ASP A 275 -0.85 21.83 -6.47
C ASP A 275 -0.79 20.57 -7.34
N ALA A 276 0.40 19.98 -7.47
CA ALA A 276 0.59 18.72 -8.19
C ALA A 276 -0.23 17.60 -7.55
N TYR A 277 -0.09 17.38 -6.24
CA TYR A 277 -0.82 16.30 -5.55
C TYR A 277 -2.33 16.54 -5.52
N LYS A 278 -2.78 17.80 -5.41
CA LYS A 278 -4.19 18.14 -5.57
C LYS A 278 -4.72 17.70 -6.95
N SER A 279 -3.96 17.93 -8.02
CA SER A 279 -4.37 17.52 -9.38
C SER A 279 -4.49 15.99 -9.50
N TYR A 280 -3.64 15.24 -8.79
CA TYR A 280 -3.71 13.76 -8.77
C TYR A 280 -4.96 13.28 -8.01
N ALA A 281 -5.29 13.92 -6.89
CA ALA A 281 -6.53 13.65 -6.15
C ALA A 281 -7.78 13.98 -6.98
N ASP A 282 -7.79 15.13 -7.67
CA ASP A 282 -8.91 15.53 -8.54
C ASP A 282 -9.13 14.53 -9.70
N ARG A 283 -8.06 13.92 -10.24
CA ARG A 283 -8.17 12.82 -11.21
C ARG A 283 -8.89 11.61 -10.62
N GLY A 284 -8.56 11.22 -9.38
CA GLY A 284 -9.22 10.12 -8.69
C GLY A 284 -10.70 10.41 -8.44
N ALA A 285 -11.04 11.62 -7.99
CA ALA A 285 -12.42 12.05 -7.80
C ALA A 285 -13.24 12.04 -9.10
N ALA A 286 -12.62 12.41 -10.24
CA ALA A 286 -13.27 12.32 -11.54
C ALA A 286 -13.59 10.87 -11.93
N LYS A 287 -12.66 9.94 -11.69
CA LYS A 287 -12.88 8.51 -11.90
C LYS A 287 -13.99 7.94 -11.01
N HIS A 288 -14.06 8.39 -9.77
CA HIS A 288 -15.15 8.01 -8.87
C HIS A 288 -16.50 8.52 -9.40
N ALA A 289 -16.57 9.77 -9.86
CA ALA A 289 -17.80 10.32 -10.44
C ALA A 289 -18.25 9.57 -11.73
N GLU A 290 -17.31 9.13 -12.57
CA GLU A 290 -17.59 8.27 -13.73
C GLU A 290 -18.15 6.92 -13.27
N TRP A 291 -17.54 6.32 -12.25
CA TRP A 291 -17.99 5.04 -11.69
C TRP A 291 -19.39 5.12 -11.09
N LEU A 292 -19.72 6.21 -10.37
CA LEU A 292 -21.07 6.41 -9.82
C LEU A 292 -22.15 6.44 -10.92
N LYS A 293 -21.88 7.10 -12.03
CA LYS A 293 -22.80 7.10 -13.19
C LYS A 293 -22.97 5.69 -13.77
N LEU A 294 -21.85 4.97 -13.94
CA LEU A 294 -21.89 3.58 -14.41
C LEU A 294 -22.69 2.67 -13.47
N PHE A 295 -22.53 2.88 -12.16
CA PHE A 295 -23.22 2.12 -11.13
C PHE A 295 -24.76 2.39 -11.11
N GLU A 296 -25.15 3.65 -11.32
CA GLU A 296 -26.56 4.00 -11.49
C GLU A 296 -27.21 3.36 -12.75
N GLU A 297 -26.48 3.38 -13.87
CA GLU A 297 -26.92 2.74 -15.10
C GLU A 297 -27.01 1.21 -14.96
N TYR A 298 -26.03 0.62 -14.25
CA TYR A 298 -26.08 -0.79 -13.90
C TYR A 298 -27.33 -1.14 -13.10
N GLY A 299 -27.70 -0.31 -12.10
CA GLY A 299 -28.87 -0.52 -11.28
C GLY A 299 -30.19 -0.56 -12.07
N LYS A 300 -30.29 0.24 -13.15
CA LYS A 300 -31.46 0.22 -14.05
C LYS A 300 -31.59 -1.10 -14.81
N LYS A 301 -30.47 -1.77 -15.11
CA LYS A 301 -30.44 -3.01 -15.92
C LYS A 301 -30.36 -4.28 -15.07
N TYR A 302 -29.69 -4.22 -13.92
CA TYR A 302 -29.40 -5.35 -13.05
C TYR A 302 -29.80 -5.02 -11.59
N SER A 303 -31.08 -4.79 -11.35
CA SER A 303 -31.60 -4.28 -10.07
C SER A 303 -31.28 -5.18 -8.87
N LYS A 304 -31.34 -6.49 -9.04
CA LYS A 304 -31.05 -7.46 -7.97
C LYS A 304 -29.58 -7.42 -7.54
N GLU A 305 -28.67 -7.41 -8.50
CA GLU A 305 -27.24 -7.30 -8.23
C GLU A 305 -26.89 -5.92 -7.65
N TYR A 306 -27.53 -4.86 -8.11
CA TYR A 306 -27.38 -3.52 -7.57
C TYR A 306 -27.80 -3.44 -6.10
N GLU A 307 -28.95 -4.02 -5.74
CA GLU A 307 -29.42 -4.12 -4.35
C GLU A 307 -28.42 -4.92 -3.49
N GLU A 308 -27.91 -6.03 -4.00
CA GLU A 308 -26.92 -6.85 -3.29
C GLU A 308 -25.59 -6.11 -3.09
N ILE A 309 -25.10 -5.37 -4.09
CA ILE A 309 -23.91 -4.52 -3.94
C ILE A 309 -24.15 -3.46 -2.86
N ASN A 310 -25.28 -2.74 -2.91
CA ASN A 310 -25.62 -1.73 -1.91
C ASN A 310 -25.76 -2.33 -0.50
N ARG A 311 -26.32 -3.53 -0.36
CA ARG A 311 -26.37 -4.26 0.90
C ARG A 311 -24.97 -4.52 1.45
N ARG A 312 -24.04 -4.97 0.60
CA ARG A 312 -22.62 -5.22 0.98
C ARG A 312 -21.91 -3.92 1.35
N ILE A 313 -22.08 -2.84 0.58
CA ILE A 313 -21.52 -1.52 0.91
C ILE A 313 -22.02 -1.04 2.27
N ALA A 314 -23.30 -1.25 2.55
CA ALA A 314 -23.91 -0.91 3.84
C ALA A 314 -23.55 -1.89 4.98
N GLN A 315 -22.72 -2.91 4.72
CA GLN A 315 -22.30 -3.95 5.68
C GLN A 315 -23.48 -4.68 6.35
N LYS A 316 -24.61 -4.80 5.64
CA LYS A 316 -25.78 -5.53 6.13
C LYS A 316 -25.70 -7.01 5.75
N LEU A 317 -26.07 -7.89 6.69
CA LEU A 317 -26.21 -9.32 6.42
C LEU A 317 -27.47 -9.58 5.57
N PRO A 318 -27.50 -10.67 4.76
CA PRO A 318 -28.70 -11.05 4.02
C PRO A 318 -29.86 -11.34 4.98
N GLU A 319 -31.10 -11.07 4.52
CA GLU A 319 -32.27 -11.45 5.29
C GLU A 319 -32.32 -12.98 5.50
N GLY A 320 -32.58 -13.38 6.74
CA GLY A 320 -32.66 -14.81 7.09
C GLY A 320 -31.32 -15.56 7.09
N TRP A 321 -30.19 -14.87 7.14
CA TRP A 321 -28.85 -15.46 7.14
C TRP A 321 -28.65 -16.48 8.27
N GLU A 322 -29.33 -16.30 9.42
CA GLU A 322 -29.27 -17.23 10.56
C GLU A 322 -29.75 -18.63 10.18
N LYS A 323 -30.73 -18.72 9.25
CA LYS A 323 -31.27 -20.00 8.77
C LYS A 323 -30.29 -20.78 7.88
N ALA A 324 -29.27 -20.07 7.33
CA ALA A 324 -28.22 -20.68 6.50
C ALA A 324 -27.03 -21.21 7.34
N LEU A 325 -27.04 -20.92 8.64
CA LEU A 325 -25.99 -21.46 9.52
C LEU A 325 -26.10 -22.97 9.64
N PRO A 326 -24.97 -23.72 9.59
CA PRO A 326 -25.00 -25.15 9.79
C PRO A 326 -25.44 -25.49 11.21
N THR A 327 -26.27 -26.51 11.33
CA THR A 327 -26.70 -27.04 12.63
C THR A 327 -25.89 -28.28 12.94
N TYR A 328 -25.17 -28.26 14.06
CA TYR A 328 -24.39 -29.39 14.55
C TYR A 328 -25.17 -30.13 15.65
N CYS A 329 -25.21 -31.46 15.57
CA CYS A 329 -25.94 -32.27 16.57
C CYS A 329 -25.24 -32.37 17.94
N LEU A 330 -23.95 -32.06 17.98
CA LEU A 330 -23.13 -32.04 19.20
C LEU A 330 -22.13 -30.87 19.14
N LEU A 331 -22.34 -29.89 19.98
CA LEU A 331 -21.34 -28.90 20.35
C LEU A 331 -20.78 -29.30 21.71
N TYR A 332 -19.55 -29.79 21.75
CA TYR A 332 -18.80 -29.88 23.00
C TYR A 332 -18.19 -28.50 23.25
N THR A 333 -18.68 -27.80 24.24
CA THR A 333 -18.09 -26.60 24.81
C THR A 333 -17.11 -26.95 25.88
#